data_f4cdbb825a365e0edd108974a337beb3
#
_entry.id   f4cdbb825a365e0edd108974a337beb3
#
_cell.length_a   1.000
_cell.length_b   1.000
_cell.length_c   1.000
_cell.angle_alpha   90.00
_cell.angle_beta   90.00
_cell.angle_gamma   90.00
#
_symmetry.space_group_name_H-M   'P 1'
#
loop_
_entity.id
_entity.type
_entity.pdbx_description
1 polymer ?
#
loop_
_entity_poly.entity_id
_entity_poly.type
_entity_poly.pdbx_seq_one_letter_code
_entity_poly.pdbx_strand_id
1 'polypeptide(L)'
;MRIQSRHVMVRWTAIVTLALIAGCGHKRPKPPEPTPPPPPVAQEPVPPSGAARGLSIPEPGPDGQFSTINSGLSAQEEIWHIRAALNVAALSCRDDGALTRGYNQFLKDHKPLLATAYSAETAHFKSAGLPALDRHMTQLYNFFAQPPAQPGFCKAAKAEIDRAVSTSAAAFPSYAPEALDRLEAPIVTFYAAYNSYRRDLAAWQANPHRVESTQLAARAAPEPVADQPVVGGNWRIQIGAFTGEKAAHAAWDQARGRIPSLAAYSPHYEPVPGRPGLIRVQLGSASDRGGAIRLCAAAATGGFDCVPVVPKAGG
;
A
#
# COMPACT_ATOMS: atom_id res chain seq x y z
N MET A 1 41.26 -40.61 60.14
CA MET A 1 41.07 -41.83 60.97
C MET A 1 40.85 -42.99 60.00
N ARG A 2 41.82 -43.93 60.05
CA ARG A 2 41.86 -45.15 59.22
C ARG A 2 40.69 -46.07 59.62
N ILE A 3 40.17 -46.89 58.69
CA ILE A 3 40.05 -48.36 58.90
C ILE A 3 39.87 -49.01 57.53
N GLN A 4 40.80 -49.93 57.25
CA GLN A 4 40.78 -50.93 56.22
C GLN A 4 39.98 -52.16 56.71
N SER A 5 39.41 -52.96 55.80
CA SER A 5 39.38 -54.43 55.83
C SER A 5 38.71 -54.97 54.61
N ARG A 6 39.37 -55.65 53.72
CA ARG A 6 39.87 -57.01 53.62
C ARG A 6 38.79 -58.02 53.09
N HIS A 7 39.05 -58.46 51.90
CA HIS A 7 38.94 -59.78 51.27
C HIS A 7 37.80 -60.75 51.65
N VAL A 8 37.15 -61.32 50.63
CA VAL A 8 37.13 -62.78 50.43
C VAL A 8 36.94 -63.08 48.93
N MET A 9 37.88 -63.93 48.44
CA MET A 9 37.94 -64.49 47.10
C MET A 9 37.20 -65.84 47.17
N VAL A 10 36.21 -66.10 46.33
CA VAL A 10 35.68 -67.45 46.06
C VAL A 10 35.78 -67.73 44.58
N ARG A 11 36.67 -68.62 44.24
CA ARG A 11 36.80 -69.24 42.92
C ARG A 11 35.72 -70.29 42.82
N TRP A 12 34.90 -70.23 41.74
CA TRP A 12 34.17 -71.38 41.20
C TRP A 12 34.43 -71.50 39.73
N THR A 13 35.05 -72.61 39.34
CA THR A 13 35.20 -73.13 38.00
C THR A 13 33.90 -73.81 37.59
N ALA A 14 33.35 -73.48 36.45
CA ALA A 14 32.37 -74.34 35.78
C ALA A 14 32.31 -74.05 34.26
N ILE A 15 32.89 -74.94 33.54
CA ILE A 15 32.43 -75.63 32.35
C ILE A 15 31.85 -74.78 31.20
N VAL A 16 32.66 -74.72 30.13
CA VAL A 16 32.35 -74.26 28.80
C VAL A 16 31.41 -75.30 28.11
N THR A 17 30.23 -74.84 27.74
CA THR A 17 29.43 -75.50 26.71
C THR A 17 29.26 -74.54 25.51
N LEU A 18 29.98 -74.88 24.46
CA LEU A 18 29.98 -74.15 23.17
C LEU A 18 28.72 -74.54 22.42
N ALA A 19 27.68 -73.72 22.41
CA ALA A 19 26.52 -73.81 21.53
C ALA A 19 26.75 -72.92 20.29
N LEU A 20 27.06 -73.54 19.16
CA LEU A 20 27.07 -72.91 17.86
C LEU A 20 25.62 -72.58 17.41
N ILE A 21 25.16 -71.33 17.64
CA ILE A 21 23.93 -70.84 17.04
C ILE A 21 24.32 -70.11 15.74
N ALA A 22 24.07 -70.75 14.59
CA ALA A 22 24.14 -70.13 13.29
C ALA A 22 22.99 -69.10 13.18
N GLY A 23 23.30 -67.83 13.58
CA GLY A 23 22.38 -66.71 13.40
C GLY A 23 22.35 -66.25 11.93
N CYS A 24 21.30 -66.56 11.20
CA CYS A 24 20.99 -65.89 9.92
C CYS A 24 20.82 -64.39 10.20
N GLY A 25 21.85 -63.65 9.96
CA GLY A 25 21.81 -62.16 10.05
C GLY A 25 20.93 -61.59 8.94
N HIS A 26 19.67 -61.39 9.23
CA HIS A 26 18.82 -60.51 8.39
C HIS A 26 19.38 -59.08 8.55
N LYS A 27 20.09 -58.58 7.51
CA LYS A 27 20.41 -57.15 7.43
C LYS A 27 19.10 -56.39 7.45
N ARG A 28 18.80 -55.70 8.58
CA ARG A 28 17.69 -54.74 8.63
C ARG A 28 17.92 -53.70 7.53
N PRO A 29 16.93 -53.46 6.67
CA PRO A 29 17.03 -52.36 5.70
C PRO A 29 17.37 -51.08 6.45
N LYS A 30 18.40 -50.33 5.97
CA LYS A 30 18.72 -49.01 6.48
C LYS A 30 17.45 -48.14 6.37
N PRO A 31 17.01 -47.45 7.42
CA PRO A 31 15.87 -46.55 7.29
C PRO A 31 16.13 -45.58 6.12
N PRO A 32 15.12 -45.27 5.30
CA PRO A 32 15.29 -44.31 4.23
C PRO A 32 15.82 -42.99 4.83
N GLU A 33 16.84 -42.45 4.21
CA GLU A 33 17.34 -41.13 4.60
C GLU A 33 16.18 -40.13 4.53
N PRO A 34 16.00 -39.27 5.55
CA PRO A 34 14.94 -38.27 5.49
C PRO A 34 15.14 -37.43 4.23
N THR A 35 14.14 -37.38 3.39
CA THR A 35 14.13 -36.50 2.22
C THR A 35 14.34 -35.07 2.69
N PRO A 36 15.30 -34.32 2.10
CA PRO A 36 15.52 -32.92 2.47
C PRO A 36 14.19 -32.18 2.33
N PRO A 37 13.89 -31.24 3.26
CA PRO A 37 12.68 -30.45 3.17
C PRO A 37 12.64 -29.72 1.81
N PRO A 38 11.46 -29.62 1.17
CA PRO A 38 11.35 -28.90 -0.09
C PRO A 38 11.85 -27.46 0.07
N PRO A 39 12.54 -26.91 -0.94
CA PRO A 39 13.03 -25.55 -0.89
C PRO A 39 11.86 -24.57 -0.62
N PRO A 40 12.10 -23.49 0.14
CA PRO A 40 11.06 -22.52 0.45
C PRO A 40 10.44 -21.98 -0.84
N VAL A 41 9.11 -22.01 -0.92
CA VAL A 41 8.38 -21.43 -2.05
C VAL A 41 8.60 -19.91 -2.02
N ALA A 42 9.17 -19.36 -3.08
CA ALA A 42 9.34 -17.93 -3.22
C ALA A 42 7.96 -17.25 -3.22
N GLN A 43 7.70 -16.42 -2.20
CA GLN A 43 6.45 -15.69 -2.09
C GLN A 43 6.37 -14.58 -3.14
N GLU A 44 5.17 -14.35 -3.66
CA GLU A 44 4.94 -13.24 -4.57
C GLU A 44 5.19 -11.90 -3.87
N PRO A 45 6.02 -10.99 -4.44
CA PRO A 45 6.22 -9.67 -3.88
C PRO A 45 4.93 -8.88 -3.76
N VAL A 46 4.79 -8.11 -2.69
CA VAL A 46 3.64 -7.25 -2.42
C VAL A 46 4.02 -5.78 -2.60
N PRO A 47 3.13 -4.95 -3.17
CA PRO A 47 3.39 -3.52 -3.31
C PRO A 47 3.65 -2.84 -1.95
N PRO A 48 4.61 -1.91 -1.87
CA PRO A 48 4.90 -1.20 -0.63
C PRO A 48 3.73 -0.31 -0.22
N SER A 49 3.56 -0.11 1.09
CA SER A 49 2.57 0.80 1.68
C SER A 49 1.12 0.56 1.24
N GLY A 50 0.77 -0.67 0.85
CA GLY A 50 -0.57 -1.00 0.37
C GLY A 50 -0.94 -0.37 -0.97
N ALA A 51 0.04 0.03 -1.76
CA ALA A 51 -0.18 0.60 -3.09
C ALA A 51 -0.86 -0.40 -4.03
N ALA A 52 -1.59 0.11 -5.01
CA ALA A 52 -2.21 -0.72 -6.05
C ALA A 52 -1.13 -1.39 -6.92
N ARG A 53 -1.40 -2.62 -7.36
CA ARG A 53 -0.60 -3.26 -8.41
C ARG A 53 -0.76 -2.48 -9.71
N GLY A 54 0.35 -2.29 -10.45
CA GLY A 54 0.31 -1.56 -11.71
C GLY A 54 0.17 -0.03 -11.57
N LEU A 55 0.42 0.52 -10.36
CA LEU A 55 0.49 1.96 -10.17
C LEU A 55 1.56 2.56 -11.11
N SER A 56 1.19 3.61 -11.83
CA SER A 56 2.13 4.38 -12.64
C SER A 56 2.92 5.33 -11.73
N ILE A 57 4.24 5.17 -11.74
CA ILE A 57 5.20 6.06 -11.07
C ILE A 57 6.23 6.52 -12.10
N PRO A 58 6.92 7.65 -11.88
CA PRO A 58 8.06 8.03 -12.70
C PRO A 58 9.12 6.93 -12.75
N GLU A 59 9.80 6.79 -13.88
CA GLU A 59 10.99 5.94 -13.97
C GLU A 59 12.20 6.72 -13.47
N PRO A 60 13.16 6.06 -12.79
CA PRO A 60 14.39 6.73 -12.38
C PRO A 60 15.24 7.09 -13.60
N GLY A 61 15.90 8.23 -13.55
CA GLY A 61 16.89 8.63 -14.55
C GLY A 61 18.13 7.73 -14.54
N PRO A 62 19.08 7.98 -15.46
CA PRO A 62 20.34 7.23 -15.53
C PRO A 62 21.19 7.33 -14.25
N ASP A 63 21.01 8.40 -13.48
CA ASP A 63 21.62 8.65 -12.17
C ASP A 63 20.89 7.99 -11.00
N GLY A 64 19.78 7.29 -11.29
CA GLY A 64 18.93 6.67 -10.29
C GLY A 64 17.96 7.64 -9.59
N GLN A 65 17.97 8.93 -9.94
CA GLN A 65 17.07 9.93 -9.37
C GLN A 65 15.73 9.96 -10.10
N PHE A 66 14.67 10.30 -9.38
CA PHE A 66 13.34 10.49 -9.96
C PHE A 66 13.16 11.97 -10.35
N SER A 67 12.83 12.21 -11.61
CA SER A 67 12.34 13.53 -12.02
C SER A 67 10.89 13.69 -11.55
N THR A 68 10.63 14.72 -10.77
CA THR A 68 9.32 15.03 -10.20
C THR A 68 8.82 16.38 -10.67
N ILE A 69 7.62 16.75 -10.22
CA ILE A 69 7.06 18.10 -10.44
C ILE A 69 7.89 19.20 -9.77
N ASN A 70 8.78 18.83 -8.84
CA ASN A 70 9.66 19.75 -8.13
C ASN A 70 11.07 19.84 -8.77
N SER A 71 11.31 19.17 -9.90
CA SER A 71 12.63 19.18 -10.54
C SER A 71 12.83 20.41 -11.42
N GLY A 72 13.99 21.07 -11.26
CA GLY A 72 14.40 22.19 -12.13
C GLY A 72 13.65 23.49 -11.90
N LEU A 73 13.11 23.69 -10.71
CA LEU A 73 12.39 24.90 -10.32
C LEU A 73 13.33 26.09 -10.10
N SER A 74 12.83 27.30 -10.33
CA SER A 74 13.44 28.51 -9.80
C SER A 74 13.20 28.65 -8.29
N ALA A 75 14.01 29.45 -7.62
CA ALA A 75 13.85 29.68 -6.17
C ALA A 75 12.44 30.20 -5.77
N GLN A 76 11.75 30.91 -6.66
CA GLN A 76 10.40 31.40 -6.40
C GLN A 76 9.36 30.28 -6.57
N GLU A 77 9.53 29.41 -7.56
CA GLU A 77 8.67 28.23 -7.77
C GLU A 77 8.84 27.23 -6.61
N GLU A 78 10.05 27.02 -6.09
CA GLU A 78 10.26 26.20 -4.89
C GLU A 78 9.47 26.72 -3.68
N ILE A 79 9.46 28.04 -3.46
CA ILE A 79 8.66 28.65 -2.40
C ILE A 79 7.16 28.40 -2.61
N TRP A 80 6.69 28.48 -3.85
CA TRP A 80 5.29 28.22 -4.17
C TRP A 80 4.93 26.73 -3.97
N HIS A 81 5.82 25.82 -4.35
CA HIS A 81 5.65 24.39 -4.15
C HIS A 81 5.66 23.99 -2.68
N ILE A 82 6.50 24.64 -1.83
CA ILE A 82 6.42 24.47 -0.36
C ILE A 82 5.05 24.90 0.15
N ARG A 83 4.56 26.06 -0.30
CA ARG A 83 3.21 26.53 0.08
C ARG A 83 2.14 25.51 -0.30
N ALA A 84 2.23 24.90 -1.48
CA ALA A 84 1.30 23.86 -1.93
C ALA A 84 1.41 22.60 -1.06
N ALA A 85 2.63 22.13 -0.76
CA ALA A 85 2.87 20.98 0.12
C ALA A 85 2.28 21.19 1.52
N LEU A 86 2.55 22.34 2.13
CA LEU A 86 2.02 22.69 3.46
C LEU A 86 0.49 22.85 3.46
N ASN A 87 -0.10 23.31 2.35
CA ASN A 87 -1.56 23.32 2.17
C ASN A 87 -2.15 21.91 2.15
N VAL A 88 -1.56 21.00 1.37
CA VAL A 88 -1.99 19.59 1.34
C VAL A 88 -1.86 18.98 2.73
N ALA A 89 -0.77 19.22 3.43
CA ALA A 89 -0.57 18.72 4.79
C ALA A 89 -1.64 19.22 5.75
N ALA A 90 -1.94 20.53 5.73
CA ALA A 90 -2.96 21.14 6.58
C ALA A 90 -4.37 20.57 6.35
N LEU A 91 -4.66 20.10 5.11
CA LEU A 91 -5.97 19.56 4.74
C LEU A 91 -6.07 18.04 4.91
N SER A 92 -4.98 17.31 4.74
CA SER A 92 -5.01 15.84 4.62
C SER A 92 -4.37 15.10 5.79
N CYS A 93 -3.45 15.71 6.51
CA CYS A 93 -2.79 15.10 7.65
C CYS A 93 -3.63 15.18 8.91
N ARG A 94 -3.77 14.05 9.57
CA ARG A 94 -4.48 14.01 10.87
C ARG A 94 -3.55 14.50 11.97
N ASP A 95 -3.89 15.63 12.53
CA ASP A 95 -3.28 16.18 13.74
C ASP A 95 -4.33 16.98 14.53
N ASP A 96 -3.97 17.52 15.68
CA ASP A 96 -4.86 18.33 16.52
C ASP A 96 -5.05 19.76 15.97
N GLY A 97 -4.99 19.93 14.65
CA GLY A 97 -5.09 21.21 13.96
C GLY A 97 -3.80 22.07 14.03
N ALA A 98 -2.67 21.49 14.48
CA ALA A 98 -1.39 22.19 14.56
C ALA A 98 -0.89 22.58 13.17
N LEU A 99 -0.95 21.67 12.19
CA LEU A 99 -0.60 21.97 10.79
C LEU A 99 -1.47 23.06 10.20
N THR A 100 -2.77 23.05 10.45
CA THR A 100 -3.69 24.11 9.97
C THR A 100 -3.35 25.46 10.60
N ARG A 101 -3.08 25.50 11.92
CA ARG A 101 -2.68 26.75 12.59
C ARG A 101 -1.34 27.25 12.07
N GLY A 102 -0.35 26.38 11.96
CA GLY A 102 0.97 26.71 11.42
C GLY A 102 0.90 27.20 9.97
N TYR A 103 0.11 26.55 9.12
CA TYR A 103 -0.08 26.97 7.74
C TYR A 103 -0.75 28.36 7.65
N ASN A 104 -1.77 28.62 8.45
CA ASN A 104 -2.40 29.95 8.49
C ASN A 104 -1.42 31.05 8.98
N GLN A 105 -0.56 30.74 9.96
CA GLN A 105 0.48 31.63 10.41
C GLN A 105 1.50 31.87 9.30
N PHE A 106 1.99 30.83 8.63
CA PHE A 106 2.89 30.91 7.49
C PHE A 106 2.33 31.79 6.37
N LEU A 107 1.06 31.65 5.99
CA LEU A 107 0.41 32.47 4.99
C LEU A 107 0.40 33.97 5.39
N LYS A 108 0.18 34.24 6.67
CA LYS A 108 0.13 35.61 7.20
C LYS A 108 1.51 36.25 7.18
N ASP A 109 2.52 35.56 7.70
CA ASP A 109 3.87 36.09 7.90
C ASP A 109 4.64 36.25 6.58
N HIS A 110 4.33 35.44 5.59
CA HIS A 110 5.01 35.43 4.30
C HIS A 110 4.16 35.92 3.13
N LYS A 111 3.08 36.64 3.38
CA LYS A 111 2.14 37.11 2.34
C LYS A 111 2.80 37.77 1.13
N PRO A 112 3.74 38.76 1.28
CA PRO A 112 4.40 39.41 0.13
C PRO A 112 5.30 38.41 -0.64
N LEU A 113 6.04 37.58 0.08
CA LEU A 113 6.90 36.53 -0.50
C LEU A 113 6.09 35.56 -1.34
N LEU A 114 4.98 35.06 -0.82
CA LEU A 114 4.09 34.15 -1.50
C LEU A 114 3.41 34.77 -2.72
N ALA A 115 3.11 36.07 -2.70
CA ALA A 115 2.60 36.78 -3.86
C ALA A 115 3.64 36.86 -4.99
N THR A 116 4.90 37.07 -4.67
CA THR A 116 6.01 37.04 -5.64
C THR A 116 6.20 35.61 -6.19
N ALA A 117 6.19 34.61 -5.33
CA ALA A 117 6.29 33.21 -5.71
C ALA A 117 5.16 32.77 -6.67
N TYR A 118 3.91 33.17 -6.36
CA TYR A 118 2.77 32.93 -7.25
C TYR A 118 2.91 33.61 -8.61
N SER A 119 3.46 34.83 -8.62
CA SER A 119 3.69 35.56 -9.87
C SER A 119 4.73 34.87 -10.76
N ALA A 120 5.77 34.29 -10.17
CA ALA A 120 6.77 33.50 -10.90
C ALA A 120 6.15 32.22 -11.46
N GLU A 121 5.39 31.48 -10.65
CA GLU A 121 4.66 30.28 -11.05
C GLU A 121 3.72 30.56 -12.22
N THR A 122 2.91 31.62 -12.14
CA THR A 122 1.99 31.98 -13.21
C THR A 122 2.71 32.47 -14.47
N ALA A 123 3.85 33.13 -14.35
CA ALA A 123 4.65 33.59 -15.47
C ALA A 123 5.22 32.45 -16.29
N HIS A 124 5.60 31.34 -15.63
CA HIS A 124 6.06 30.12 -16.30
C HIS A 124 5.00 29.58 -17.30
N PHE A 125 3.72 29.65 -16.93
CA PHE A 125 2.61 29.16 -17.75
C PHE A 125 1.95 30.22 -18.65
N LYS A 126 2.49 31.46 -18.68
CA LYS A 126 1.87 32.56 -19.40
C LYS A 126 1.65 32.26 -20.89
N SER A 127 2.60 31.64 -21.55
CA SER A 127 2.51 31.25 -22.96
C SER A 127 1.58 30.07 -23.22
N ALA A 128 1.44 29.15 -22.25
CA ALA A 128 0.62 27.95 -22.33
C ALA A 128 -0.86 28.18 -21.89
N GLY A 129 -1.14 29.32 -21.27
CA GLY A 129 -2.48 29.75 -20.83
C GLY A 129 -2.96 29.14 -19.52
N LEU A 130 -4.07 29.67 -18.99
CA LEU A 130 -4.68 29.27 -17.72
C LEU A 130 -4.97 27.77 -17.59
N PRO A 131 -5.49 27.05 -18.64
CA PRO A 131 -5.72 25.60 -18.52
C PRO A 131 -4.45 24.80 -18.24
N ALA A 132 -3.27 25.30 -18.66
CA ALA A 132 -1.99 24.64 -18.37
C ALA A 132 -1.59 24.86 -16.90
N LEU A 133 -1.76 26.08 -16.38
CA LEU A 133 -1.54 26.39 -14.97
C LEU A 133 -2.46 25.57 -14.06
N ASP A 134 -3.77 25.50 -14.36
CA ASP A 134 -4.72 24.73 -13.55
C ASP A 134 -4.38 23.24 -13.52
N ARG A 135 -3.92 22.69 -14.64
CA ARG A 135 -3.45 21.31 -14.72
C ARG A 135 -2.20 21.10 -13.87
N HIS A 136 -1.24 22.00 -13.97
CA HIS A 136 -0.02 21.94 -13.18
C HIS A 136 -0.34 22.03 -11.68
N MET A 137 -1.17 22.97 -11.26
CA MET A 137 -1.58 23.10 -9.85
C MET A 137 -2.29 21.84 -9.37
N THR A 138 -3.14 21.23 -10.17
CA THR A 138 -3.79 19.95 -9.84
C THR A 138 -2.76 18.83 -9.67
N GLN A 139 -1.78 18.74 -10.57
CA GLN A 139 -0.70 17.76 -10.47
C GLN A 139 0.17 17.99 -9.22
N LEU A 140 0.48 19.23 -8.91
CA LEU A 140 1.27 19.62 -7.72
C LEU A 140 0.56 19.20 -6.42
N TYR A 141 -0.72 19.49 -6.27
CA TYR A 141 -1.49 19.07 -5.10
C TYR A 141 -1.60 17.54 -5.02
N ASN A 142 -1.88 16.88 -6.14
CA ASN A 142 -1.96 15.41 -6.19
C ASN A 142 -0.62 14.75 -5.90
N PHE A 143 0.49 15.37 -6.26
CA PHE A 143 1.83 14.86 -5.96
C PHE A 143 2.05 14.73 -4.44
N PHE A 144 1.68 15.74 -3.65
CA PHE A 144 1.80 15.69 -2.19
C PHE A 144 0.67 14.91 -1.49
N ALA A 145 -0.43 14.64 -2.19
CA ALA A 145 -1.60 13.93 -1.64
C ALA A 145 -1.59 12.40 -1.87
N GLN A 146 -0.47 11.82 -2.32
CA GLN A 146 -0.37 10.39 -2.66
C GLN A 146 -0.56 9.49 -1.43
N PRO A 147 -1.62 8.63 -1.39
CA PRO A 147 -1.94 7.85 -0.19
C PRO A 147 -0.81 6.93 0.30
N PRO A 148 -0.02 6.25 -0.57
CA PRO A 148 1.05 5.37 -0.10
C PRO A 148 2.21 6.11 0.58
N ALA A 149 2.47 7.38 0.22
CA ALA A 149 3.52 8.21 0.80
C ALA A 149 3.01 9.09 1.96
N GLN A 150 1.69 9.24 2.11
CA GLN A 150 1.07 10.19 3.03
C GLN A 150 1.54 10.11 4.49
N PRO A 151 1.73 8.92 5.12
CA PRO A 151 2.21 8.86 6.50
C PRO A 151 3.60 9.52 6.68
N GLY A 152 4.52 9.25 5.74
CA GLY A 152 5.85 9.85 5.73
C GLY A 152 5.80 11.35 5.44
N PHE A 153 5.02 11.76 4.46
CA PHE A 153 4.79 13.16 4.11
C PHE A 153 4.22 13.96 5.29
N CYS A 154 3.21 13.45 5.97
CA CYS A 154 2.63 14.10 7.14
C CYS A 154 3.64 14.28 8.29
N LYS A 155 4.53 13.29 8.48
CA LYS A 155 5.62 13.40 9.46
C LYS A 155 6.62 14.50 9.07
N ALA A 156 7.01 14.55 7.79
CA ALA A 156 7.90 15.58 7.27
C ALA A 156 7.27 16.98 7.40
N ALA A 157 6.01 17.13 6.99
CA ALA A 157 5.29 18.39 7.05
C ALA A 157 5.13 18.93 8.47
N LYS A 158 4.91 18.06 9.47
CA LYS A 158 4.88 18.45 10.89
C LYS A 158 6.22 19.01 11.38
N ALA A 159 7.32 18.44 10.92
CA ALA A 159 8.64 18.95 11.26
C ALA A 159 8.98 20.23 10.51
N GLU A 160 8.42 20.40 9.31
CA GLU A 160 8.77 21.53 8.43
C GLU A 160 7.93 22.78 8.68
N ILE A 161 6.67 22.64 9.15
CA ILE A 161 5.79 23.78 9.36
C ILE A 161 6.34 24.77 10.38
N ASP A 162 6.91 24.28 11.48
CA ASP A 162 7.49 25.14 12.53
C ASP A 162 8.72 25.89 12.02
N ARG A 163 9.54 25.24 11.18
CA ARG A 163 10.70 25.87 10.53
C ARG A 163 10.26 26.92 9.53
N ALA A 164 9.26 26.62 8.70
CA ALA A 164 8.72 27.55 7.72
C ALA A 164 8.15 28.81 8.38
N VAL A 165 7.44 28.66 9.50
CA VAL A 165 6.91 29.82 10.27
C VAL A 165 8.03 30.65 10.93
N SER A 166 9.07 29.98 11.45
CA SER A 166 10.18 30.67 12.15
C SER A 166 11.22 31.30 11.22
N THR A 167 11.26 30.89 9.94
CA THR A 167 12.19 31.43 8.96
C THR A 167 11.72 32.79 8.46
N SER A 168 12.58 33.81 8.53
CA SER A 168 12.22 35.15 8.03
C SER A 168 12.00 35.15 6.50
N ALA A 169 11.18 36.08 6.01
CA ALA A 169 10.94 36.21 4.57
C ALA A 169 12.24 36.48 3.77
N ALA A 170 13.21 37.15 4.35
CA ALA A 170 14.51 37.40 3.72
C ALA A 170 15.39 36.17 3.63
N ALA A 171 15.30 35.23 4.61
CA ALA A 171 16.05 33.98 4.63
C ALA A 171 15.35 32.85 3.86
N PHE A 172 14.05 33.00 3.57
CA PHE A 172 13.24 31.93 3.00
C PHE A 172 13.74 31.42 1.64
N PRO A 173 14.24 32.25 0.69
CA PRO A 173 14.79 31.75 -0.57
C PRO A 173 15.98 30.80 -0.41
N SER A 174 16.82 31.00 0.62
CA SER A 174 17.93 30.08 0.90
C SER A 174 17.51 28.83 1.66
N TYR A 175 16.39 28.87 2.36
CA TYR A 175 15.80 27.75 3.09
C TYR A 175 14.97 26.83 2.17
N ALA A 176 14.38 27.39 1.11
CA ALA A 176 13.37 26.72 0.29
C ALA A 176 13.84 25.40 -0.37
N PRO A 177 15.03 25.33 -1.01
CA PRO A 177 15.46 24.10 -1.67
C PRO A 177 15.46 22.90 -0.73
N GLU A 178 16.14 23.03 0.42
CA GLU A 178 16.21 21.92 1.39
C GLU A 178 14.86 21.60 2.05
N ALA A 179 14.00 22.59 2.24
CA ALA A 179 12.66 22.40 2.79
C ALA A 179 11.79 21.58 1.83
N LEU A 180 11.87 21.91 0.53
CA LEU A 180 11.14 21.20 -0.51
C LEU A 180 11.64 19.75 -0.63
N ASP A 181 12.96 19.54 -0.60
CA ASP A 181 13.56 18.19 -0.60
C ASP A 181 13.05 17.35 0.58
N ARG A 182 12.98 17.93 1.78
CA ARG A 182 12.49 17.21 2.97
C ARG A 182 11.00 16.87 2.86
N LEU A 183 10.19 17.72 2.26
CA LEU A 183 8.76 17.48 2.03
C LEU A 183 8.53 16.42 0.94
N GLU A 184 9.39 16.39 -0.06
CA GLU A 184 9.32 15.45 -1.18
C GLU A 184 9.89 14.07 -0.86
N ALA A 185 10.91 13.99 -0.02
CA ALA A 185 11.66 12.76 0.28
C ALA A 185 10.79 11.53 0.58
N PRO A 186 9.67 11.61 1.30
CA PRO A 186 8.80 10.45 1.53
C PRO A 186 8.16 9.91 0.25
N ILE A 187 7.89 10.76 -0.73
CA ILE A 187 7.29 10.41 -2.03
C ILE A 187 8.33 9.72 -2.90
N VAL A 188 9.53 10.30 -2.97
CA VAL A 188 10.66 9.71 -3.69
C VAL A 188 11.06 8.36 -3.09
N THR A 189 11.06 8.26 -1.75
CA THR A 189 11.29 6.98 -1.05
C THR A 189 10.25 5.93 -1.43
N PHE A 190 8.98 6.34 -1.52
CA PHE A 190 7.93 5.44 -1.99
C PHE A 190 8.15 5.02 -3.45
N TYR A 191 8.54 5.92 -4.34
CA TYR A 191 8.85 5.59 -5.74
C TYR A 191 10.00 4.59 -5.84
N ALA A 192 11.07 4.78 -5.07
CA ALA A 192 12.19 3.84 -5.02
C ALA A 192 11.77 2.45 -4.55
N ALA A 193 10.97 2.38 -3.49
CA ALA A 193 10.44 1.12 -2.97
C ALA A 193 9.49 0.44 -3.98
N TYR A 194 8.64 1.20 -4.65
CA TYR A 194 7.73 0.67 -5.65
C TYR A 194 8.46 0.18 -6.90
N ASN A 195 9.51 0.88 -7.32
CA ASN A 195 10.37 0.44 -8.43
C ASN A 195 11.14 -0.85 -8.07
N SER A 196 11.61 -1.00 -6.83
CA SER A 196 12.16 -2.29 -6.35
C SER A 196 11.12 -3.40 -6.42
N TYR A 197 9.92 -3.16 -5.90
CA TYR A 197 8.81 -4.10 -6.01
C TYR A 197 8.55 -4.56 -7.45
N ARG A 198 8.53 -3.62 -8.42
CA ARG A 198 8.33 -3.96 -9.85
C ARG A 198 9.42 -4.88 -10.38
N ARG A 199 10.68 -4.64 -10.03
CA ARG A 199 11.81 -5.52 -10.41
C ARG A 199 11.70 -6.89 -9.76
N ASP A 200 11.39 -6.93 -8.47
CA ASP A 200 11.25 -8.19 -7.72
C ASP A 200 10.08 -9.02 -8.24
N LEU A 201 8.96 -8.36 -8.57
CA LEU A 201 7.80 -9.00 -9.19
C LEU A 201 8.15 -9.58 -10.57
N ALA A 202 8.87 -8.83 -11.39
CA ALA A 202 9.32 -9.33 -12.71
C ALA A 202 10.27 -10.53 -12.56
N ALA A 203 11.21 -10.47 -11.63
CA ALA A 203 12.12 -11.59 -11.33
C ALA A 203 11.35 -12.81 -10.80
N TRP A 204 10.39 -12.60 -9.90
CA TRP A 204 9.53 -13.67 -9.39
C TRP A 204 8.67 -14.28 -10.51
N GLN A 205 8.13 -13.47 -11.40
CA GLN A 205 7.35 -13.93 -12.56
C GLN A 205 8.19 -14.72 -13.56
N ALA A 206 9.45 -14.36 -13.74
CA ALA A 206 10.39 -15.06 -14.63
C ALA A 206 10.93 -16.37 -14.03
N ASN A 207 10.70 -16.64 -12.74
CA ASN A 207 11.21 -17.84 -12.09
C ASN A 207 10.50 -19.10 -12.62
N PRO A 208 11.21 -20.05 -13.25
CA PRO A 208 10.62 -21.27 -13.81
C PRO A 208 10.03 -22.18 -12.74
N HIS A 209 10.52 -22.16 -11.50
CA HIS A 209 10.01 -22.97 -10.39
C HIS A 209 8.71 -22.44 -9.79
N ARG A 210 8.27 -21.24 -10.17
CA ARG A 210 7.02 -20.66 -9.71
C ARG A 210 5.80 -21.52 -10.06
N VAL A 211 5.76 -22.03 -11.28
CA VAL A 211 4.63 -22.84 -11.79
C VAL A 211 4.51 -24.14 -11.02
N GLU A 212 5.65 -24.80 -10.75
CA GLU A 212 5.69 -26.06 -10.01
C GLU A 212 5.26 -25.85 -8.54
N SER A 213 5.75 -24.80 -7.89
CA SER A 213 5.37 -24.46 -6.52
C SER A 213 3.90 -24.03 -6.40
N THR A 214 3.37 -23.31 -7.39
CA THR A 214 1.95 -22.93 -7.45
C THR A 214 1.06 -24.14 -7.65
N GLN A 215 1.47 -25.12 -8.47
CA GLN A 215 0.75 -26.36 -8.66
C GLN A 215 0.79 -27.26 -7.42
N LEU A 216 1.91 -27.32 -6.71
CA LEU A 216 2.06 -28.03 -5.45
C LEU A 216 1.23 -27.38 -4.33
N ALA A 217 1.24 -26.06 -4.24
CA ALA A 217 0.42 -25.30 -3.30
C ALA A 217 -1.08 -25.42 -3.61
N ALA A 218 -1.47 -25.43 -4.88
CA ALA A 218 -2.85 -25.65 -5.32
C ALA A 218 -3.34 -27.09 -5.03
N ARG A 219 -2.43 -28.09 -5.06
CA ARG A 219 -2.73 -29.47 -4.66
C ARG A 219 -2.77 -29.68 -3.16
N ALA A 220 -2.06 -28.88 -2.38
CA ALA A 220 -2.02 -28.92 -0.91
C ALA A 220 -3.04 -27.98 -0.25
N ALA A 221 -3.57 -27.01 -0.98
CA ALA A 221 -4.65 -26.16 -0.50
C ALA A 221 -5.95 -26.97 -0.48
N PRO A 222 -6.76 -26.90 0.59
CA PRO A 222 -8.14 -27.34 0.50
C PRO A 222 -8.78 -26.64 -0.70
N GLU A 223 -9.57 -27.40 -1.49
CA GLU A 223 -10.25 -26.84 -2.67
C GLU A 223 -10.77 -25.44 -2.33
N PRO A 224 -10.49 -24.43 -3.18
CA PRO A 224 -11.05 -23.11 -2.94
C PRO A 224 -12.55 -23.34 -2.89
N VAL A 225 -13.11 -23.15 -1.70
CA VAL A 225 -14.55 -22.98 -1.56
C VAL A 225 -14.84 -21.82 -2.50
N ALA A 226 -15.47 -22.14 -3.65
CA ALA A 226 -15.90 -21.13 -4.60
C ALA A 226 -16.49 -20.02 -3.75
N ASP A 227 -16.02 -18.76 -3.94
CA ASP A 227 -16.53 -17.60 -3.22
C ASP A 227 -18.04 -17.59 -3.46
N GLN A 228 -18.75 -18.35 -2.65
CA GLN A 228 -20.18 -18.21 -2.57
C GLN A 228 -20.39 -16.79 -2.06
N PRO A 229 -21.20 -15.98 -2.72
CA PRO A 229 -21.50 -14.66 -2.25
C PRO A 229 -21.94 -14.82 -0.80
N VAL A 230 -21.16 -14.23 0.13
CA VAL A 230 -21.45 -14.29 1.56
C VAL A 230 -22.69 -13.43 1.75
N VAL A 231 -23.84 -14.07 1.59
CA VAL A 231 -25.17 -13.46 1.77
C VAL A 231 -25.41 -13.47 3.27
N GLY A 232 -25.37 -12.31 3.91
CA GLY A 232 -25.76 -12.23 5.32
C GLY A 232 -25.05 -11.22 6.20
N GLY A 233 -24.36 -10.20 5.65
CA GLY A 233 -23.75 -9.14 6.45
C GLY A 233 -24.34 -7.76 6.17
N ASN A 234 -24.06 -6.81 7.06
CA ASN A 234 -24.53 -5.42 6.94
C ASN A 234 -23.57 -4.51 6.15
N TRP A 235 -22.49 -5.05 5.55
CA TRP A 235 -21.56 -4.25 4.79
C TRP A 235 -21.86 -4.32 3.28
N ARG A 236 -21.83 -3.15 2.65
CA ARG A 236 -21.94 -2.99 1.19
C ARG A 236 -20.74 -2.24 0.65
N ILE A 237 -20.61 -2.20 -0.66
CA ILE A 237 -19.71 -1.28 -1.36
C ILE A 237 -20.55 -0.27 -2.14
N GLN A 238 -20.08 0.97 -2.20
CA GLN A 238 -20.66 2.00 -3.06
C GLN A 238 -19.69 2.27 -4.21
N ILE A 239 -20.15 2.08 -5.45
CA ILE A 239 -19.32 2.27 -6.66
C ILE A 239 -19.50 3.66 -7.31
N GLY A 240 -20.29 4.50 -6.70
CA GLY A 240 -20.49 5.88 -7.14
C GLY A 240 -21.85 6.45 -6.75
N ALA A 241 -22.05 7.72 -7.13
CA ALA A 241 -23.33 8.40 -7.11
C ALA A 241 -23.54 9.11 -8.47
N PHE A 242 -24.69 8.89 -9.10
CA PHE A 242 -24.95 9.25 -10.49
C PHE A 242 -26.19 10.12 -10.60
N THR A 243 -26.20 11.02 -11.60
CA THR A 243 -27.34 11.91 -11.81
C THR A 243 -28.49 11.17 -12.50
N GLY A 244 -29.53 10.86 -11.75
CA GLY A 244 -30.74 10.17 -12.20
C GLY A 244 -30.61 8.65 -12.28
N GLU A 245 -31.77 7.98 -12.25
CA GLU A 245 -31.84 6.51 -12.27
C GLU A 245 -31.20 5.89 -13.51
N LYS A 246 -31.42 6.48 -14.68
CA LYS A 246 -30.86 5.97 -15.94
C LYS A 246 -29.32 5.88 -15.90
N ALA A 247 -28.67 6.92 -15.37
CA ALA A 247 -27.21 6.92 -15.26
C ALA A 247 -26.70 5.92 -14.20
N ALA A 248 -27.44 5.77 -13.09
CA ALA A 248 -27.13 4.79 -12.05
C ALA A 248 -27.26 3.35 -12.56
N HIS A 249 -28.30 3.04 -13.32
CA HIS A 249 -28.48 1.72 -13.96
C HIS A 249 -27.37 1.45 -15.00
N ALA A 250 -27.06 2.41 -15.86
CA ALA A 250 -26.00 2.27 -16.85
C ALA A 250 -24.61 2.01 -16.19
N ALA A 251 -24.33 2.68 -15.07
CA ALA A 251 -23.10 2.46 -14.30
C ALA A 251 -23.03 1.03 -13.75
N TRP A 252 -24.15 0.50 -13.25
CA TRP A 252 -24.22 -0.90 -12.83
C TRP A 252 -24.01 -1.88 -13.98
N ASP A 253 -24.68 -1.67 -15.11
CA ASP A 253 -24.53 -2.52 -16.29
C ASP A 253 -23.08 -2.55 -16.79
N GLN A 254 -22.41 -1.40 -16.74
CA GLN A 254 -21.00 -1.30 -17.06
C GLN A 254 -20.12 -2.05 -16.05
N ALA A 255 -20.41 -1.91 -14.75
CA ALA A 255 -19.64 -2.57 -13.69
C ALA A 255 -19.73 -4.10 -13.79
N ARG A 256 -20.93 -4.65 -13.91
CA ARG A 256 -21.11 -6.11 -14.04
C ARG A 256 -20.54 -6.68 -15.33
N GLY A 257 -20.52 -5.88 -16.41
CA GLY A 257 -19.93 -6.30 -17.70
C GLY A 257 -18.41 -6.31 -17.69
N ARG A 258 -17.78 -5.42 -16.90
CA ARG A 258 -16.31 -5.34 -16.78
C ARG A 258 -15.72 -6.24 -15.70
N ILE A 259 -16.51 -6.57 -14.68
CA ILE A 259 -16.06 -7.26 -13.48
C ILE A 259 -16.99 -8.44 -13.19
N PRO A 260 -16.69 -9.63 -13.77
CA PRO A 260 -17.56 -10.81 -13.62
C PRO A 260 -17.87 -11.19 -12.16
N SER A 261 -16.93 -10.98 -11.23
CA SER A 261 -17.14 -11.25 -9.80
C SER A 261 -18.21 -10.36 -9.15
N LEU A 262 -18.54 -9.21 -9.72
CA LEU A 262 -19.63 -8.36 -9.24
C LEU A 262 -21.00 -8.76 -9.81
N ALA A 263 -21.04 -9.52 -10.89
CA ALA A 263 -22.30 -9.94 -11.53
C ALA A 263 -23.19 -10.82 -10.63
N ALA A 264 -22.59 -11.47 -9.62
CA ALA A 264 -23.33 -12.26 -8.64
C ALA A 264 -24.09 -11.44 -7.61
N TYR A 265 -23.89 -10.12 -7.56
CA TYR A 265 -24.53 -9.23 -6.58
C TYR A 265 -25.65 -8.42 -7.22
N SER A 266 -26.68 -8.10 -6.42
CA SER A 266 -27.75 -7.21 -6.83
C SER A 266 -27.43 -5.76 -6.48
N PRO A 267 -27.65 -4.79 -7.36
CA PRO A 267 -27.46 -3.38 -7.06
C PRO A 267 -28.58 -2.86 -6.16
N HIS A 268 -28.23 -1.94 -5.29
CA HIS A 268 -29.14 -1.15 -4.48
C HIS A 268 -28.98 0.33 -4.86
N TYR A 269 -30.07 0.95 -5.24
CA TYR A 269 -30.12 2.36 -5.67
C TYR A 269 -30.72 3.20 -4.55
N GLU A 270 -29.94 4.14 -4.01
CA GLU A 270 -30.34 4.97 -2.87
C GLU A 270 -30.20 6.45 -3.21
N PRO A 271 -31.28 7.25 -3.09
CA PRO A 271 -31.19 8.69 -3.24
C PRO A 271 -30.21 9.32 -2.24
N VAL A 272 -29.42 10.31 -2.69
CA VAL A 272 -28.51 11.02 -1.80
C VAL A 272 -29.29 12.07 -0.99
N PRO A 273 -29.35 11.99 0.34
CA PRO A 273 -30.04 12.97 1.16
C PRO A 273 -29.48 14.38 0.92
N GLY A 274 -30.40 15.35 0.74
CA GLY A 274 -30.05 16.75 0.49
C GLY A 274 -29.51 17.07 -0.91
N ARG A 275 -29.46 16.08 -1.82
CA ARG A 275 -29.05 16.28 -3.21
C ARG A 275 -30.05 15.63 -4.17
N PRO A 276 -31.14 16.32 -4.51
CA PRO A 276 -32.17 15.78 -5.39
C PRO A 276 -31.62 15.39 -6.75
N GLY A 277 -32.02 14.22 -7.24
CA GLY A 277 -31.58 13.69 -8.53
C GLY A 277 -30.24 12.93 -8.51
N LEU A 278 -29.53 12.85 -7.37
CA LEU A 278 -28.32 12.05 -7.24
C LEU A 278 -28.64 10.71 -6.58
N ILE A 279 -28.23 9.61 -7.21
CA ILE A 279 -28.51 8.23 -6.79
C ILE A 279 -27.20 7.49 -6.58
N ARG A 280 -27.02 6.93 -5.38
CA ARG A 280 -25.91 6.03 -5.04
C ARG A 280 -26.18 4.65 -5.61
N VAL A 281 -25.13 4.01 -6.12
CA VAL A 281 -25.15 2.60 -6.49
C VAL A 281 -24.32 1.82 -5.50
N GLN A 282 -24.99 0.98 -4.73
CA GLN A 282 -24.38 0.12 -3.71
C GLN A 282 -24.55 -1.34 -4.11
N LEU A 283 -23.58 -2.18 -3.76
CA LEU A 283 -23.55 -3.60 -4.14
C LEU A 283 -23.15 -4.46 -2.96
N GLY A 284 -23.60 -5.70 -3.01
CA GLY A 284 -23.12 -6.76 -2.15
C GLY A 284 -23.71 -6.76 -0.75
N SER A 285 -23.38 -7.81 -0.05
CA SER A 285 -23.68 -8.04 1.36
C SER A 285 -22.47 -8.77 1.92
N ALA A 286 -21.48 -8.05 2.43
CA ALA A 286 -20.30 -8.64 3.06
C ALA A 286 -20.53 -8.81 4.56
N SER A 287 -20.03 -9.90 5.13
CA SER A 287 -20.15 -10.21 6.55
C SER A 287 -19.43 -9.20 7.43
N ASP A 288 -18.35 -8.62 6.91
CA ASP A 288 -17.50 -7.69 7.64
C ASP A 288 -16.85 -6.64 6.71
N ARG A 289 -16.15 -5.70 7.32
CA ARG A 289 -15.44 -4.64 6.60
C ARG A 289 -14.36 -5.18 5.65
N GLY A 290 -13.70 -6.28 6.02
CA GLY A 290 -12.66 -6.91 5.19
C GLY A 290 -13.23 -7.47 3.90
N GLY A 291 -14.40 -8.12 3.96
CA GLY A 291 -15.16 -8.56 2.79
C GLY A 291 -15.54 -7.41 1.86
N ALA A 292 -16.03 -6.30 2.42
CA ALA A 292 -16.34 -5.10 1.62
C ALA A 292 -15.10 -4.48 0.99
N ILE A 293 -13.95 -4.48 1.67
CA ILE A 293 -12.68 -4.01 1.09
C ILE A 293 -12.25 -4.90 -0.09
N ARG A 294 -12.38 -6.23 0.02
CA ARG A 294 -12.09 -7.13 -1.11
C ARG A 294 -12.99 -6.89 -2.32
N LEU A 295 -14.29 -6.66 -2.09
CA LEU A 295 -15.23 -6.28 -3.15
C LEU A 295 -14.84 -4.94 -3.79
N CYS A 296 -14.41 -3.95 -3.00
CA CYS A 296 -13.91 -2.69 -3.51
C CYS A 296 -12.63 -2.87 -4.34
N ALA A 297 -11.72 -3.74 -3.93
CA ALA A 297 -10.54 -4.05 -4.73
C ALA A 297 -10.92 -4.64 -6.10
N ALA A 298 -11.93 -5.51 -6.15
CA ALA A 298 -12.47 -6.01 -7.42
C ALA A 298 -13.11 -4.90 -8.26
N ALA A 299 -13.88 -3.98 -7.67
CA ALA A 299 -14.47 -2.85 -8.37
C ALA A 299 -13.41 -1.92 -8.99
N ALA A 300 -12.32 -1.68 -8.25
CA ALA A 300 -11.21 -0.85 -8.72
C ALA A 300 -10.50 -1.43 -9.95
N THR A 301 -10.43 -2.76 -10.12
CA THR A 301 -9.86 -3.39 -11.32
C THR A 301 -10.65 -3.07 -12.60
N GLY A 302 -11.94 -2.76 -12.47
CA GLY A 302 -12.82 -2.34 -13.56
C GLY A 302 -12.84 -0.83 -13.77
N GLY A 303 -12.07 -0.05 -13.00
CA GLY A 303 -12.00 1.41 -13.10
C GLY A 303 -13.14 2.14 -12.38
N PHE A 304 -13.75 1.51 -11.37
CA PHE A 304 -14.78 2.15 -10.54
C PHE A 304 -14.20 2.62 -9.22
N ASP A 305 -14.55 3.84 -8.84
CA ASP A 305 -14.34 4.31 -7.47
C ASP A 305 -15.19 3.47 -6.52
N CYS A 306 -14.61 3.08 -5.35
CA CYS A 306 -15.31 2.22 -4.43
C CYS A 306 -15.06 2.60 -2.97
N VAL A 307 -16.15 2.62 -2.21
CA VAL A 307 -16.10 2.89 -0.76
C VAL A 307 -16.89 1.81 -0.02
N PRO A 308 -16.31 1.13 0.99
CA PRO A 308 -17.06 0.27 1.91
C PRO A 308 -18.05 1.10 2.72
N VAL A 309 -19.29 0.65 2.77
CA VAL A 309 -20.37 1.35 3.50
C VAL A 309 -21.16 0.38 4.38
N VAL A 310 -21.60 0.85 5.52
CA VAL A 310 -22.61 0.18 6.32
C VAL A 310 -23.94 0.88 6.04
N PRO A 311 -24.97 0.20 5.54
CA PRO A 311 -26.28 0.80 5.39
C PRO A 311 -26.74 1.33 6.75
N LYS A 312 -27.28 2.54 6.79
CA LYS A 312 -27.96 3.02 7.99
C LYS A 312 -29.14 2.07 8.26
N ALA A 313 -29.21 1.52 9.48
CA ALA A 313 -30.38 0.80 9.92
C ALA A 313 -31.59 1.71 9.63
N GLY A 314 -32.58 1.20 8.90
CA GLY A 314 -33.66 1.98 8.34
C GLY A 314 -34.37 2.79 9.38
N GLY A 315 -34.62 4.07 9.08
CA GLY A 315 -35.66 4.87 9.68
C GLY A 315 -36.98 4.53 9.03
#